data_8a3e5346d956ee2414016c3017ee1fd8
#
_entry.id   8a3e5346d956ee2414016c3017ee1fd8
#
_cell.length_a   1.000
_cell.length_b   1.000
_cell.length_c   1.000
_cell.angle_alpha   90.00
_cell.angle_beta   90.00
_cell.angle_gamma   90.00
#
_symmetry.space_group_name_H-M   'P 1'
#
loop_
_entity.id
_entity.type
_entity.pdbx_description
1 polymer ?
#
loop_
_entity_poly.entity_id
_entity_poly.type
_entity_poly.pdbx_seq_one_letter_code
_entity_poly.pdbx_strand_id
1 'polypeptide(L)'
;MRAYTPKDDVQAKAYYTDRFYVAPQVPKQDVETDEVFSADLEVIKAKFEVKEAFIQVTNMVVYINASDIYGVLELMKDELEYTQLTEMSAIDWLAKDNTFEIFYQMLSMNKRKRIRIKYFIENGQAVDSVEKLFRSADWSEREMFDMFGIEANNHPFMKRILMPYDWQGNPLLKTYPLIGDEFAAWYEVDKIYGKEAREAIGPEIRDTARVDRYDSERFARLGYEVPKGTEITDDMEKTEQSYQED
;
A
#
# COMPACT_ATOMS: atom_id res chain seq x y z
N MET A 1 18.26 -19.49 -0.45
CA MET A 1 18.12 -18.11 -0.96
C MET A 1 19.02 -17.92 -2.15
N ARG A 2 18.51 -17.42 -3.26
CA ARG A 2 19.34 -17.16 -4.44
C ARG A 2 19.97 -15.78 -4.27
N ALA A 3 21.31 -15.70 -4.27
CA ALA A 3 21.99 -14.42 -4.19
C ALA A 3 21.69 -13.57 -5.44
N TYR A 4 21.41 -12.31 -5.24
CA TYR A 4 21.28 -11.37 -6.35
C TYR A 4 22.64 -11.15 -6.99
N THR A 5 22.73 -11.36 -8.29
CA THR A 5 23.90 -11.04 -9.08
C THR A 5 23.55 -9.89 -10.01
N PRO A 6 24.16 -8.72 -9.87
CA PRO A 6 23.93 -7.63 -10.80
C PRO A 6 24.24 -8.06 -12.22
N LYS A 7 23.44 -7.58 -13.16
CA LYS A 7 23.64 -7.88 -14.57
C LYS A 7 24.28 -6.70 -15.25
N ASP A 8 25.27 -6.95 -16.06
CA ASP A 8 26.01 -5.91 -16.75
C ASP A 8 25.19 -5.17 -17.79
N ASP A 9 24.17 -5.82 -18.32
CA ASP A 9 23.27 -5.23 -19.30
C ASP A 9 21.83 -5.21 -18.79
N VAL A 10 21.49 -4.14 -18.10
CA VAL A 10 20.18 -3.94 -17.50
C VAL A 10 19.10 -3.65 -18.55
N GLN A 11 19.49 -3.07 -19.68
CA GLN A 11 18.54 -2.67 -20.71
C GLN A 11 18.09 -3.83 -21.60
N ALA A 12 18.92 -4.84 -21.75
CA ALA A 12 18.56 -6.00 -22.55
C ALA A 12 17.59 -6.94 -21.87
N LYS A 13 17.16 -6.61 -20.65
CA LYS A 13 16.44 -7.56 -19.96
C LYS A 13 15.43 -7.21 -19.12
N ALA A 14 14.54 -6.81 -19.67
CA ALA A 14 13.35 -6.67 -19.04
C ALA A 14 12.80 -7.97 -18.55
N TYR A 15 13.27 -8.95 -18.43
CA TYR A 15 12.80 -10.14 -17.85
C TYR A 15 13.95 -10.97 -17.48
N TYR A 16 14.00 -11.69 -16.97
CA TYR A 16 13.61 -11.99 -16.02
C TYR A 16 13.79 -13.35 -15.56
N THR A 17 14.93 -13.65 -15.68
CA THR A 17 15.54 -14.69 -14.88
C THR A 17 15.49 -14.35 -13.40
N ASP A 18 15.23 -13.10 -13.07
CA ASP A 18 15.09 -12.60 -11.71
C ASP A 18 13.64 -12.62 -11.20
N ARG A 19 12.73 -13.07 -12.03
CA ARG A 19 11.34 -13.32 -11.66
C ARG A 19 11.16 -14.12 -10.36
N PHE A 20 12.11 -14.95 -10.07
CA PHE A 20 12.13 -15.77 -8.85
C PHE A 20 13.08 -15.24 -7.78
N TYR A 21 13.59 -14.00 -7.96
CA TYR A 21 14.39 -13.37 -6.93
C TYR A 21 13.51 -13.10 -5.71
N VAL A 22 13.89 -13.70 -4.60
CA VAL A 22 13.31 -13.40 -3.31
C VAL A 22 14.25 -12.42 -2.63
N ALA A 23 13.75 -11.22 -2.35
CA ALA A 23 14.52 -10.23 -1.62
C ALA A 23 14.99 -10.81 -0.26
N PRO A 24 16.25 -10.62 0.12
CA PRO A 24 16.72 -11.07 1.42
C PRO A 24 15.89 -10.41 2.52
N GLN A 25 15.31 -11.23 3.38
CA GLN A 25 14.62 -10.71 4.54
C GLN A 25 15.64 -10.22 5.55
N VAL A 26 15.41 -9.03 6.08
CA VAL A 26 16.21 -8.51 7.18
C VAL A 26 15.97 -9.39 8.40
N PRO A 27 17.04 -9.90 9.04
CA PRO A 27 16.88 -10.77 10.19
C PRO A 27 16.20 -10.04 11.35
N LYS A 28 15.36 -10.76 12.07
CA LYS A 28 14.81 -10.30 13.35
C LYS A 28 15.89 -10.46 14.42
N GLN A 29 16.01 -9.48 15.29
CA GLN A 29 16.89 -9.48 16.45
C GLN A 29 16.04 -9.45 17.73
N ASP A 30 16.52 -10.03 18.79
CA ASP A 30 15.83 -10.00 20.07
C ASP A 30 15.84 -8.58 20.66
N VAL A 31 14.73 -8.22 21.33
CA VAL A 31 14.59 -6.88 21.92
C VAL A 31 15.61 -6.64 23.03
N GLU A 32 16.05 -7.69 23.71
CA GLU A 32 17.06 -7.63 24.77
C GLU A 32 18.43 -7.08 24.32
N THR A 33 18.68 -7.04 23.01
CA THR A 33 19.90 -6.45 22.45
C THR A 33 19.98 -4.93 22.62
N ASP A 34 18.86 -4.28 22.93
CA ASP A 34 18.76 -2.84 23.12
C ASP A 34 18.07 -2.53 24.45
N GLU A 35 18.83 -1.97 25.40
CA GLU A 35 18.37 -1.70 26.76
C GLU A 35 17.13 -0.79 26.81
N VAL A 36 17.04 0.20 25.91
CA VAL A 36 15.91 1.13 25.86
C VAL A 36 14.65 0.41 25.40
N PHE A 37 14.75 -0.40 24.34
CA PHE A 37 13.61 -1.15 23.85
C PHE A 37 13.17 -2.25 24.81
N SER A 38 14.12 -2.87 25.52
CA SER A 38 13.81 -3.86 26.55
C SER A 38 12.99 -3.24 27.69
N ALA A 39 13.44 -2.10 28.21
CA ALA A 39 12.72 -1.38 29.26
C ALA A 39 11.32 -0.92 28.79
N ASP A 40 11.21 -0.37 27.60
CA ASP A 40 9.93 0.06 27.04
C ASP A 40 8.98 -1.13 26.83
N LEU A 41 9.49 -2.26 26.36
CA LEU A 41 8.71 -3.48 26.17
C LEU A 41 8.18 -4.06 27.49
N GLU A 42 8.96 -4.00 28.57
CA GLU A 42 8.53 -4.44 29.90
C GLU A 42 7.35 -3.60 30.40
N VAL A 43 7.37 -2.28 30.20
CA VAL A 43 6.27 -1.41 30.57
C VAL A 43 5.02 -1.72 29.77
N ILE A 44 5.16 -2.00 28.46
CA ILE A 44 4.01 -2.40 27.61
C ILE A 44 3.44 -3.74 28.08
N LYS A 45 4.31 -4.75 28.29
CA LYS A 45 3.91 -6.10 28.75
C LYS A 45 3.24 -6.11 30.13
N ALA A 46 3.57 -5.14 30.99
CA ALA A 46 2.96 -5.03 32.31
C ALA A 46 1.45 -4.68 32.25
N LYS A 47 1.02 -4.04 31.17
CA LYS A 47 -0.36 -3.55 31.04
C LYS A 47 -1.15 -4.21 29.91
N PHE A 48 -0.47 -4.70 28.87
CA PHE A 48 -1.09 -5.21 27.67
C PHE A 48 -0.46 -6.54 27.24
N GLU A 49 -1.26 -7.35 26.55
CA GLU A 49 -0.79 -8.60 25.96
C GLU A 49 0.01 -8.35 24.69
N VAL A 50 1.26 -8.78 24.67
CA VAL A 50 2.14 -8.69 23.51
C VAL A 50 2.28 -10.06 22.87
N LYS A 51 1.86 -10.20 21.62
CA LYS A 51 1.93 -11.45 20.86
C LYS A 51 3.35 -11.77 20.40
N GLU A 52 4.02 -10.79 19.84
CA GLU A 52 5.39 -10.90 19.33
C GLU A 52 6.08 -9.55 19.45
N ALA A 53 7.38 -9.57 19.78
CA ALA A 53 8.20 -8.36 19.76
C ALA A 53 9.62 -8.71 19.28
N PHE A 54 10.17 -7.89 18.39
CA PHE A 54 11.53 -8.05 17.86
C PHE A 54 12.05 -6.71 17.32
N ILE A 55 13.36 -6.64 17.10
CA ILE A 55 13.98 -5.51 16.44
C ILE A 55 14.24 -5.86 14.97
N GLN A 56 13.83 -4.98 14.07
CA GLN A 56 14.10 -5.10 12.63
C GLN A 56 14.45 -3.73 12.05
N VAL A 57 15.58 -3.65 11.36
CA VAL A 57 16.11 -2.37 10.80
C VAL A 57 16.12 -1.25 11.84
N THR A 58 16.68 -1.53 13.02
CA THR A 58 16.80 -0.57 14.13
C THR A 58 15.48 -0.10 14.77
N ASN A 59 14.34 -0.60 14.33
CA ASN A 59 13.03 -0.30 14.91
C ASN A 59 12.53 -1.50 15.71
N MET A 60 12.00 -1.27 16.89
CA MET A 60 11.25 -2.30 17.60
C MET A 60 9.89 -2.47 16.93
N VAL A 61 9.50 -3.70 16.65
CA VAL A 61 8.20 -4.08 16.13
C VAL A 61 7.47 -4.87 17.21
N VAL A 62 6.24 -4.47 17.52
CA VAL A 62 5.42 -5.10 18.56
C VAL A 62 4.07 -5.44 17.98
N TYR A 63 3.65 -6.70 18.10
CA TYR A 63 2.31 -7.17 17.74
C TYR A 63 1.43 -7.25 18.97
N ILE A 64 0.25 -6.63 18.90
CA ILE A 64 -0.74 -6.56 19.98
C ILE A 64 -2.12 -7.03 19.49
N ASN A 65 -3.11 -7.02 20.39
CA ASN A 65 -4.51 -7.21 20.03
C ASN A 65 -5.11 -5.90 19.51
N ALA A 66 -6.06 -6.00 18.58
CA ALA A 66 -6.75 -4.83 18.02
C ALA A 66 -7.52 -4.02 19.09
N SER A 67 -8.06 -4.71 20.11
CA SER A 67 -8.77 -4.07 21.22
C SER A 67 -7.92 -3.14 22.07
N ASP A 68 -6.62 -3.36 22.10
CA ASP A 68 -5.72 -2.72 23.04
C ASP A 68 -4.99 -1.51 22.43
N ILE A 69 -5.17 -1.29 21.11
CA ILE A 69 -4.40 -0.31 20.35
C ILE A 69 -4.44 1.10 20.94
N TYR A 70 -5.64 1.58 21.28
CA TYR A 70 -5.80 2.92 21.82
C TYR A 70 -5.03 3.09 23.15
N GLY A 71 -5.19 2.13 24.06
CA GLY A 71 -4.50 2.14 25.35
C GLY A 71 -2.98 2.02 25.23
N VAL A 72 -2.51 1.19 24.29
CA VAL A 72 -1.05 1.05 24.02
C VAL A 72 -0.49 2.36 23.49
N LEU A 73 -1.15 3.01 22.54
CA LEU A 73 -0.68 4.28 21.96
C LEU A 73 -0.73 5.42 22.98
N GLU A 74 -1.74 5.45 23.87
CA GLU A 74 -1.82 6.37 24.99
C GLU A 74 -0.67 6.18 25.97
N LEU A 75 -0.41 4.92 26.38
CA LEU A 75 0.74 4.57 27.21
C LEU A 75 2.06 5.01 26.58
N MET A 76 2.25 4.72 25.29
CA MET A 76 3.47 5.08 24.59
C MET A 76 3.68 6.59 24.52
N LYS A 77 2.62 7.36 24.35
CA LYS A 77 2.68 8.81 24.30
C LYS A 77 2.99 9.39 25.67
N ASP A 78 2.26 8.98 26.70
CA ASP A 78 2.24 9.65 28.00
C ASP A 78 3.34 9.16 28.94
N GLU A 79 3.69 7.87 28.92
CA GLU A 79 4.67 7.28 29.81
C GLU A 79 6.03 6.97 29.13
N LEU A 80 6.00 6.59 27.86
CA LEU A 80 7.22 6.15 27.14
C LEU A 80 7.80 7.23 26.22
N GLU A 81 7.24 8.43 26.20
CA GLU A 81 7.74 9.58 25.43
C GLU A 81 7.74 9.39 23.89
N TYR A 82 6.94 8.48 23.35
CA TYR A 82 6.73 8.36 21.91
C TYR A 82 5.63 9.33 21.47
N THR A 83 5.98 10.59 21.45
CA THR A 83 5.01 11.69 21.27
C THR A 83 4.63 11.96 19.82
N GLN A 84 5.34 11.35 18.86
CA GLN A 84 5.10 11.60 17.45
C GLN A 84 4.66 10.32 16.74
N LEU A 85 3.45 10.33 16.18
CA LEU A 85 3.00 9.38 15.18
C LEU A 85 3.48 9.85 13.82
N THR A 86 4.46 9.15 13.26
CA THR A 86 5.09 9.54 11.99
C THR A 86 4.32 9.01 10.79
N GLU A 87 3.73 7.83 10.93
CA GLU A 87 2.97 7.18 9.89
C GLU A 87 2.06 6.10 10.46
N MET A 88 0.94 5.90 9.81
CA MET A 88 0.08 4.73 9.97
C MET A 88 -0.54 4.37 8.64
N SER A 89 -0.72 3.10 8.40
CA SER A 89 -1.39 2.59 7.19
C SER A 89 -1.76 1.12 7.38
N ALA A 90 -2.35 0.52 6.35
CA ALA A 90 -2.73 -0.88 6.31
C ALA A 90 -1.94 -1.65 5.25
N ILE A 91 -1.79 -2.94 5.47
CA ILE A 91 -1.25 -3.90 4.50
C ILE A 91 -2.34 -4.92 4.21
N ASP A 92 -2.63 -5.11 2.94
CA ASP A 92 -3.64 -6.04 2.48
C ASP A 92 -3.10 -7.48 2.44
N TRP A 93 -3.65 -8.35 3.31
CA TRP A 93 -3.44 -9.79 3.34
C TRP A 93 -4.72 -10.57 2.97
N LEU A 94 -5.72 -9.90 2.34
CA LEU A 94 -7.02 -10.52 2.04
C LEU A 94 -6.89 -11.79 1.21
N ALA A 95 -6.00 -11.81 0.25
CA ALA A 95 -5.80 -12.97 -0.62
C ALA A 95 -5.23 -14.19 0.11
N LYS A 96 -4.58 -14.00 1.26
CA LYS A 96 -3.92 -15.04 2.01
C LYS A 96 -4.71 -15.45 3.24
N ASP A 97 -5.02 -14.50 4.10
CA ASP A 97 -5.57 -14.75 5.44
C ASP A 97 -6.91 -14.03 5.68
N ASN A 98 -7.46 -13.36 4.66
CA ASN A 98 -8.67 -12.52 4.75
C ASN A 98 -8.58 -11.44 5.84
N THR A 99 -7.39 -10.88 6.04
CA THR A 99 -7.10 -9.89 7.07
C THR A 99 -6.41 -8.66 6.51
N PHE A 100 -6.44 -7.58 7.28
CA PHE A 100 -5.54 -6.45 7.11
C PHE A 100 -4.57 -6.39 8.28
N GLU A 101 -3.32 -6.06 8.01
CA GLU A 101 -2.33 -5.75 9.01
C GLU A 101 -2.19 -4.23 9.11
N ILE A 102 -2.54 -3.66 10.25
CA ILE A 102 -2.44 -2.21 10.48
C ILE A 102 -1.17 -1.95 11.29
N PHE A 103 -0.49 -0.87 10.94
CA PHE A 103 0.71 -0.46 11.66
C PHE A 103 0.70 1.02 12.00
N TYR A 104 1.28 1.33 13.15
CA TYR A 104 1.56 2.69 13.64
C TYR A 104 3.05 2.83 13.86
N GLN A 105 3.65 3.80 13.22
CA GLN A 105 5.07 4.11 13.38
C GLN A 105 5.24 5.28 14.34
N MET A 106 5.74 4.99 15.52
CA MET A 106 5.94 5.97 16.58
C MET A 106 7.40 6.39 16.70
N LEU A 107 7.63 7.65 17.02
CA LEU A 107 8.95 8.23 17.22
C LEU A 107 9.05 8.94 18.57
N SER A 108 10.09 8.62 19.32
CA SER A 108 10.56 9.42 20.44
C SER A 108 11.81 10.22 20.04
N MET A 109 11.67 11.54 20.06
CA MET A 109 12.80 12.43 19.77
C MET A 109 13.86 12.39 20.87
N ASN A 110 13.44 12.27 22.13
CA ASN A 110 14.31 12.23 23.28
C ASN A 110 15.17 10.97 23.29
N LYS A 111 14.54 9.81 23.13
CA LYS A 111 15.21 8.51 23.06
C LYS A 111 15.90 8.26 21.71
N ARG A 112 15.55 9.01 20.65
CA ARG A 112 15.97 8.77 19.26
C ARG A 112 15.66 7.36 18.79
N LYS A 113 14.50 6.84 19.20
CA LYS A 113 14.04 5.48 18.95
C LYS A 113 12.70 5.50 18.21
N ARG A 114 12.49 4.49 17.39
CA ARG A 114 11.24 4.25 16.68
C ARG A 114 10.66 2.91 17.05
N ILE A 115 9.37 2.90 17.30
CA ILE A 115 8.61 1.67 17.55
C ILE A 115 7.51 1.57 16.50
N ARG A 116 7.31 0.37 16.01
CA ARG A 116 6.19 0.04 15.11
C ARG A 116 5.24 -0.89 15.85
N ILE A 117 4.04 -0.41 16.13
CA ILE A 117 2.97 -1.21 16.69
C ILE A 117 2.14 -1.78 15.55
N LYS A 118 1.84 -3.08 15.60
CA LYS A 118 1.10 -3.80 14.57
C LYS A 118 0.00 -4.65 15.18
N TYR A 119 -1.07 -4.80 14.44
CA TYR A 119 -2.14 -5.75 14.74
C TYR A 119 -2.89 -6.16 13.47
N PHE A 120 -3.65 -7.23 13.58
CA PHE A 120 -4.47 -7.74 12.49
C PHE A 120 -5.94 -7.50 12.78
N ILE A 121 -6.69 -7.17 11.74
CA ILE A 121 -8.15 -7.12 11.74
C ILE A 121 -8.70 -7.98 10.62
N GLU A 122 -9.92 -8.48 10.79
CA GLU A 122 -10.64 -9.18 9.75
C GLU A 122 -11.23 -8.20 8.73
N ASN A 123 -11.48 -8.70 7.53
CA ASN A 123 -12.14 -7.91 6.49
C ASN A 123 -13.53 -7.42 6.96
N GLY A 124 -13.79 -6.13 6.80
CA GLY A 124 -15.02 -5.50 7.25
C GLY A 124 -15.05 -5.10 8.73
N GLN A 125 -13.99 -5.36 9.49
CA GLN A 125 -13.85 -4.88 10.85
C GLN A 125 -13.38 -3.42 10.85
N ALA A 126 -14.10 -2.57 11.60
CA ALA A 126 -13.67 -1.19 11.84
C ALA A 126 -12.62 -1.12 12.96
N VAL A 127 -11.82 -0.06 12.95
CA VAL A 127 -10.81 0.24 13.97
C VAL A 127 -11.24 1.43 14.81
N ASP A 128 -10.67 1.60 15.99
CA ASP A 128 -10.92 2.80 16.78
C ASP A 128 -9.96 3.92 16.36
N SER A 129 -10.50 5.10 16.15
CA SER A 129 -9.73 6.28 15.76
C SER A 129 -8.78 6.70 16.89
N VAL A 130 -7.56 7.00 16.51
CA VAL A 130 -6.52 7.53 17.39
C VAL A 130 -6.27 9.03 17.17
N GLU A 131 -7.14 9.71 16.42
CA GLU A 131 -7.05 11.14 16.11
C GLU A 131 -6.98 12.00 17.38
N LYS A 132 -7.71 11.62 18.42
CA LYS A 132 -7.69 12.33 19.72
C LYS A 132 -6.33 12.26 20.42
N LEU A 133 -5.58 11.19 20.20
CA LEU A 133 -4.22 11.04 20.70
C LEU A 133 -3.23 11.77 19.79
N PHE A 134 -3.35 11.56 18.48
CA PHE A 134 -2.44 12.09 17.49
C PHE A 134 -3.20 12.73 16.34
N ARG A 135 -3.17 14.05 16.25
CA ARG A 135 -3.82 14.80 15.17
C ARG A 135 -3.36 14.42 13.77
N SER A 136 -2.13 13.90 13.63
CA SER A 136 -1.61 13.39 12.36
C SER A 136 -2.37 12.16 11.86
N ALA A 137 -3.06 11.44 12.73
CA ALA A 137 -3.84 10.27 12.36
C ALA A 137 -5.08 10.61 11.50
N ASP A 138 -5.64 11.82 11.62
CA ASP A 138 -6.82 12.26 10.87
C ASP A 138 -6.71 11.90 9.37
N TRP A 139 -5.66 12.35 8.72
CA TRP A 139 -5.50 12.13 7.28
C TRP A 139 -5.14 10.68 6.94
N SER A 140 -4.34 10.05 7.77
CA SER A 140 -3.92 8.66 7.55
C SER A 140 -5.07 7.67 7.74
N GLU A 141 -5.97 7.90 8.70
CA GLU A 141 -7.19 7.11 8.88
C GLU A 141 -8.15 7.30 7.70
N ARG A 142 -8.31 8.52 7.20
CA ARG A 142 -9.08 8.81 6.00
C ARG A 142 -8.46 8.19 4.75
N GLU A 143 -7.14 8.14 4.65
CA GLU A 143 -6.44 7.44 3.57
C GLU A 143 -6.69 5.93 3.64
N MET A 144 -6.62 5.32 4.83
CA MET A 144 -6.96 3.90 5.01
C MET A 144 -8.42 3.61 4.60
N PHE A 145 -9.34 4.48 4.97
CA PHE A 145 -10.73 4.37 4.54
C PHE A 145 -10.86 4.48 3.03
N ASP A 146 -10.21 5.46 2.42
CA ASP A 146 -10.31 5.74 0.99
C ASP A 146 -9.67 4.62 0.15
N MET A 147 -8.49 4.14 0.56
CA MET A 147 -7.68 3.23 -0.22
C MET A 147 -7.97 1.74 0.05
N PHE A 148 -8.35 1.39 1.27
CA PHE A 148 -8.58 -0.01 1.69
C PHE A 148 -10.01 -0.29 2.13
N GLY A 149 -10.83 0.74 2.38
CA GLY A 149 -12.19 0.58 2.90
C GLY A 149 -12.27 0.29 4.40
N ILE A 150 -11.20 0.55 5.15
CA ILE A 150 -11.17 0.35 6.61
C ILE A 150 -11.74 1.58 7.29
N GLU A 151 -12.84 1.41 8.02
CA GLU A 151 -13.49 2.49 8.74
C GLU A 151 -12.85 2.70 10.12
N ALA A 152 -12.70 3.97 10.53
CA ALA A 152 -12.27 4.31 11.89
C ALA A 152 -13.46 4.85 12.71
N ASN A 153 -13.82 4.11 13.76
CA ASN A 153 -14.87 4.49 14.70
C ASN A 153 -14.49 5.77 15.44
N ASN A 154 -15.47 6.64 15.66
CA ASN A 154 -15.29 7.90 16.40
C ASN A 154 -14.32 8.89 15.74
N HIS A 155 -13.99 8.71 14.49
CA HIS A 155 -13.26 9.71 13.72
C HIS A 155 -14.14 10.94 13.47
N PRO A 156 -13.65 12.17 13.65
CA PRO A 156 -14.47 13.37 13.55
C PRO A 156 -15.00 13.65 12.15
N PHE A 157 -14.29 13.21 11.11
CA PHE A 157 -14.62 13.52 9.73
C PHE A 157 -14.20 12.42 8.77
N MET A 158 -14.87 11.27 8.80
CA MET A 158 -14.57 10.13 7.94
C MET A 158 -15.12 10.34 6.53
N LYS A 159 -14.29 10.90 5.66
CA LYS A 159 -14.58 11.09 4.23
C LYS A 159 -13.34 10.80 3.40
N ARG A 160 -13.55 10.42 2.14
CA ARG A 160 -12.46 10.23 1.18
C ARG A 160 -11.53 11.45 1.12
N ILE A 161 -10.26 11.22 0.89
CA ILE A 161 -9.23 12.27 0.86
C ILE A 161 -8.48 12.33 -0.48
N LEU A 162 -8.21 11.20 -1.10
CA LEU A 162 -7.48 11.10 -2.36
C LEU A 162 -8.42 10.93 -3.54
N MET A 163 -9.39 10.01 -3.41
CA MET A 163 -10.35 9.76 -4.47
C MET A 163 -11.52 10.74 -4.40
N PRO A 164 -12.18 11.01 -5.54
CA PRO A 164 -13.43 11.76 -5.55
C PRO A 164 -14.49 11.14 -4.63
N TYR A 165 -15.41 11.97 -4.11
CA TYR A 165 -16.42 11.51 -3.15
C TYR A 165 -17.38 10.46 -3.72
N ASP A 166 -17.57 10.48 -5.04
CA ASP A 166 -18.44 9.58 -5.80
C ASP A 166 -17.69 8.38 -6.41
N TRP A 167 -16.40 8.22 -6.07
CA TRP A 167 -15.61 7.09 -6.53
C TRP A 167 -16.11 5.78 -5.94
N GLN A 168 -16.12 4.73 -6.76
CA GLN A 168 -16.50 3.38 -6.34
C GLN A 168 -15.25 2.51 -6.17
N GLY A 169 -15.24 1.72 -5.09
CA GLY A 169 -14.15 0.82 -4.76
C GLY A 169 -13.00 1.48 -3.99
N ASN A 170 -11.98 0.68 -3.71
CA ASN A 170 -10.82 1.03 -2.91
C ASN A 170 -9.54 0.63 -3.69
N PRO A 171 -8.80 1.60 -4.23
CA PRO A 171 -7.77 1.35 -5.25
C PRO A 171 -6.54 0.57 -4.78
N LEU A 172 -6.22 0.55 -3.47
CA LEU A 172 -5.06 -0.20 -2.97
C LEU A 172 -5.35 -1.64 -2.57
N LEU A 173 -6.60 -2.08 -2.66
CA LEU A 173 -6.93 -3.49 -2.48
C LEU A 173 -6.24 -4.33 -3.56
N LYS A 174 -5.65 -5.47 -3.17
CA LYS A 174 -5.04 -6.42 -4.13
C LYS A 174 -6.06 -7.03 -5.09
N THR A 175 -7.34 -7.01 -4.72
CA THR A 175 -8.45 -7.44 -5.57
C THR A 175 -8.88 -6.38 -6.57
N TYR A 176 -8.49 -5.11 -6.37
CA TYR A 176 -8.78 -4.03 -7.30
C TYR A 176 -7.82 -4.11 -8.51
N PRO A 177 -8.31 -4.04 -9.75
CA PRO A 177 -7.45 -4.14 -10.93
C PRO A 177 -6.42 -3.03 -10.98
N LEU A 178 -5.17 -3.36 -11.33
CA LEU A 178 -4.07 -2.39 -11.38
C LEU A 178 -4.30 -1.25 -12.38
N ILE A 179 -4.94 -1.57 -13.51
CA ILE A 179 -5.32 -0.59 -14.54
C ILE A 179 -6.68 0.07 -14.28
N GLY A 180 -7.29 -0.22 -13.15
CA GLY A 180 -8.65 0.21 -12.83
C GLY A 180 -9.72 -0.73 -13.38
N ASP A 181 -10.95 -0.53 -12.93
CA ASP A 181 -12.13 -1.23 -13.39
C ASP A 181 -12.85 -0.42 -14.49
N GLU A 182 -13.97 -0.92 -14.97
CA GLU A 182 -14.76 -0.23 -15.99
C GLU A 182 -15.27 1.13 -15.49
N PHE A 183 -15.60 1.26 -14.22
CA PHE A 183 -16.01 2.53 -13.65
C PHE A 183 -14.87 3.56 -13.72
N ALA A 184 -13.66 3.16 -13.34
CA ALA A 184 -12.48 4.00 -13.42
C ALA A 184 -12.17 4.43 -14.86
N ALA A 185 -12.29 3.51 -15.82
CA ALA A 185 -12.03 3.78 -17.23
C ALA A 185 -12.95 4.86 -17.81
N TRP A 186 -14.20 4.90 -17.37
CA TRP A 186 -15.17 5.85 -17.89
C TRP A 186 -15.42 7.07 -17.01
N TYR A 187 -14.82 7.13 -15.82
CA TYR A 187 -15.13 8.15 -14.82
C TYR A 187 -14.99 9.58 -15.33
N GLU A 188 -13.86 9.91 -15.95
CA GLU A 188 -13.64 11.26 -16.50
C GLU A 188 -14.56 11.55 -17.68
N VAL A 189 -14.72 10.60 -18.58
CA VAL A 189 -15.57 10.76 -19.76
C VAL A 189 -17.02 11.01 -19.36
N ASP A 190 -17.55 10.18 -18.47
CA ASP A 190 -18.93 10.32 -18.00
C ASP A 190 -19.17 11.65 -17.28
N LYS A 191 -18.18 12.11 -16.54
CA LYS A 191 -18.29 13.33 -15.75
C LYS A 191 -18.16 14.61 -16.58
N ILE A 192 -17.32 14.60 -17.61
CA ILE A 192 -17.04 15.77 -18.45
C ILE A 192 -18.00 15.85 -19.64
N TYR A 193 -18.23 14.74 -20.31
CA TYR A 193 -18.95 14.69 -21.58
C TYR A 193 -20.30 13.96 -21.51
N GLY A 194 -20.56 13.23 -20.41
CA GLY A 194 -21.74 12.38 -20.28
C GLY A 194 -21.57 10.99 -20.91
N LYS A 195 -22.43 10.06 -20.48
CA LYS A 195 -22.36 8.66 -20.93
C LYS A 195 -22.57 8.48 -22.43
N GLU A 196 -23.26 9.42 -23.06
CA GLU A 196 -23.52 9.38 -24.50
C GLU A 196 -22.26 9.54 -25.35
N ALA A 197 -21.23 10.19 -24.76
CA ALA A 197 -19.96 10.37 -25.42
C ALA A 197 -19.10 9.09 -25.52
N ARG A 198 -19.47 8.04 -24.79
CA ARG A 198 -18.73 6.77 -24.78
C ARG A 198 -18.65 6.11 -26.16
N GLU A 199 -19.72 6.27 -26.98
CA GLU A 199 -19.73 5.72 -28.32
C GLU A 199 -18.80 6.46 -29.29
N ALA A 200 -18.58 7.75 -29.05
CA ALA A 200 -17.72 8.59 -29.88
C ALA A 200 -16.24 8.48 -29.47
N ILE A 201 -15.99 8.15 -28.22
CA ILE A 201 -14.66 7.97 -27.64
C ILE A 201 -14.37 6.47 -27.64
N GLY A 202 -13.51 6.01 -28.48
CA GLY A 202 -13.18 4.58 -28.59
C GLY A 202 -12.54 4.00 -27.32
N PRO A 203 -12.38 2.70 -27.25
CA PRO A 203 -11.80 2.00 -26.12
C PRO A 203 -10.36 2.45 -25.77
N GLU A 204 -9.63 2.89 -26.75
CA GLU A 204 -8.25 3.33 -26.62
C GLU A 204 -8.11 4.61 -25.81
N ILE A 205 -9.07 5.52 -25.95
CA ILE A 205 -9.04 6.83 -25.29
C ILE A 205 -9.54 6.75 -23.84
N ARG A 206 -10.26 5.70 -23.51
CA ARG A 206 -10.80 5.49 -22.16
C ARG A 206 -9.81 4.92 -21.15
N ASP A 207 -8.62 4.59 -21.59
CA ASP A 207 -7.61 4.06 -20.66
C ASP A 207 -7.31 5.09 -19.56
N THR A 208 -7.61 4.71 -18.34
CA THR A 208 -7.44 5.58 -17.17
C THR A 208 -5.98 5.97 -16.92
N ALA A 209 -5.05 5.14 -17.33
CA ALA A 209 -3.64 5.45 -17.25
C ALA A 209 -3.20 6.46 -18.31
N ARG A 210 -4.07 6.83 -19.25
CA ARG A 210 -3.74 7.63 -20.44
C ARG A 210 -2.52 7.10 -21.20
N VAL A 211 -2.22 5.85 -20.97
CA VAL A 211 -1.25 5.13 -21.73
C VAL A 211 -2.05 4.46 -22.81
N ASP A 212 -1.72 4.79 -24.04
CA ASP A 212 -2.28 4.11 -25.18
C ASP A 212 -2.13 2.60 -24.97
N ARG A 213 -3.13 1.82 -25.32
CA ARG A 213 -3.08 0.36 -25.20
C ARG A 213 -1.81 -0.20 -25.85
N TYR A 214 -1.40 0.39 -26.92
CA TYR A 214 -0.14 0.08 -27.60
C TYR A 214 1.08 0.40 -26.75
N ASP A 215 1.06 1.52 -26.07
CA ASP A 215 2.14 1.86 -25.15
C ASP A 215 2.21 0.91 -23.96
N SER A 216 1.08 0.50 -23.41
CA SER A 216 1.03 -0.51 -22.34
C SER A 216 1.60 -1.84 -22.80
N GLU A 217 1.23 -2.30 -23.98
CA GLU A 217 1.79 -3.52 -24.57
C GLU A 217 3.26 -3.37 -24.90
N ARG A 218 3.65 -2.21 -25.40
CA ARG A 218 5.03 -1.91 -25.70
C ARG A 218 5.88 -1.89 -24.43
N PHE A 219 5.42 -1.31 -23.35
CA PHE A 219 6.11 -1.38 -22.08
C PHE A 219 6.16 -2.79 -21.49
N ALA A 220 5.10 -3.54 -21.63
CA ALA A 220 5.09 -4.94 -21.22
C ALA A 220 6.05 -5.79 -22.05
N ARG A 221 6.31 -5.38 -23.28
CA ARG A 221 7.24 -6.01 -24.20
C ARG A 221 8.63 -5.40 -24.17
N LEU A 222 8.85 -4.36 -23.41
CA LEU A 222 10.15 -3.76 -23.26
C LEU A 222 11.19 -4.81 -22.84
N GLY A 223 12.11 -5.07 -23.73
CA GLY A 223 13.06 -6.11 -23.58
C GLY A 223 12.74 -7.39 -24.31
N TYR A 224 11.58 -7.46 -24.94
CA TYR A 224 11.23 -8.41 -25.87
C TYR A 224 11.08 -7.77 -27.14
N GLU A 225 11.80 -7.01 -27.64
CA GLU A 225 11.57 -7.10 -28.88
C GLU A 225 10.36 -6.58 -29.49
N VAL A 226 9.95 -5.42 -29.12
CA VAL A 226 9.30 -4.59 -30.12
C VAL A 226 10.26 -4.60 -31.31
N PRO A 227 9.90 -5.14 -32.43
CA PRO A 227 10.79 -5.20 -33.58
C PRO A 227 11.38 -3.81 -33.82
N LYS A 228 12.69 -3.76 -33.96
CA LYS A 228 13.39 -2.52 -34.18
C LYS A 228 12.80 -1.85 -35.41
N GLY A 229 12.17 -0.69 -35.26
CA GLY A 229 11.52 -0.01 -36.37
C GLY A 229 10.01 -0.05 -36.36
N THR A 230 9.37 -0.63 -35.34
CA THR A 230 7.94 -0.45 -35.14
C THR A 230 7.73 0.94 -34.59
N GLU A 231 7.40 1.88 -35.43
CA GLU A 231 7.08 3.24 -35.01
C GLU A 231 5.67 3.26 -34.44
N ILE A 232 5.48 4.03 -33.36
CA ILE A 232 4.14 4.38 -32.87
C ILE A 232 3.61 5.43 -33.83
N THR A 233 2.99 4.96 -34.87
CA THR A 233 2.36 5.81 -35.87
C THR A 233 0.93 5.36 -36.04
N ASP A 234 0.18 6.12 -36.79
CA ASP A 234 -1.18 5.77 -37.18
C ASP A 234 -1.27 4.37 -37.86
N ASP A 235 -0.15 3.83 -38.26
CA ASP A 235 -0.06 2.49 -38.85
C ASP A 235 0.05 1.39 -37.77
N MET A 236 0.25 1.71 -36.51
CA MET A 236 0.28 0.70 -35.44
C MET A 236 -1.07 0.03 -35.21
N GLU A 237 -2.16 0.76 -35.37
CA GLU A 237 -3.49 0.16 -35.35
C GLU A 237 -3.61 -0.91 -36.45
N LYS A 238 -3.12 -0.60 -37.63
CA LYS A 238 -3.10 -1.57 -38.74
C LYS A 238 -2.15 -2.72 -38.48
N THR A 239 -1.04 -2.47 -37.81
CA THR A 239 -0.07 -3.49 -37.47
C THR A 239 -0.62 -4.44 -36.42
N GLU A 240 -1.33 -3.93 -35.43
CA GLU A 240 -1.98 -4.77 -34.43
C GLU A 240 -3.17 -5.53 -34.99
N GLN A 241 -3.96 -4.92 -35.84
CA GLN A 241 -5.02 -5.63 -36.54
C GLN A 241 -4.48 -6.76 -37.40
N SER A 242 -3.34 -6.57 -38.03
CA SER A 242 -2.68 -7.64 -38.79
C SER A 242 -2.10 -8.75 -37.91
N TYR A 243 -1.72 -8.46 -36.67
CA TYR A 243 -1.30 -9.46 -35.69
C TYR A 243 -2.47 -10.25 -35.08
N GLN A 244 -3.67 -9.76 -35.22
CA GLN A 244 -4.87 -10.44 -34.75
C GLN A 244 -5.55 -11.28 -35.87
N GLU A 245 -5.15 -11.07 -37.10
CA GLU A 245 -5.70 -11.76 -38.26
C GLU A 245 -4.86 -12.95 -38.74
N ASP A 246 -3.63 -13.13 -38.22
CA ASP A 246 -2.74 -14.27 -38.47
C ASP A 246 -2.74 -15.27 -37.29
#